data_cdfcf06c081adb7199a0e12d4c97c1e0
#
_entry.id   cdfcf06c081adb7199a0e12d4c97c1e0
#
_cell.length_a   1.000
_cell.length_b   1.000
_cell.length_c   1.000
_cell.angle_alpha   90.00
_cell.angle_beta   90.00
_cell.angle_gamma   90.00
#
_symmetry.space_group_name_H-M   'P 1'
#
loop_
_entity.id
_entity.type
_entity.pdbx_description
1 polymer ?
#
loop_
_entity_poly.entity_id
_entity_poly.type
_entity_poly.pdbx_seq_one_letter_code
_entity_poly.pdbx_strand_id
1 'polypeptide(L)'
;MSTAKTRNTAGKRRAEEASAAGAAGYLLAGQASELERLQLQSRVWEASGKRLLAEIGDGRGARALDIGCGVLGWLRVLSEWVGPEGEVTGTDIDDSMLFAANEFVTGEGLRNVGLVKDDLFASELEPDSFDLVHARYEICPLGRGHQQIETYRRLARPGATIVLEDPDAGSWHFNPPAPALERLIALIEETFRLSGGDLQAGRKNLELVREFGIEGNPRAEVVALAPGHPYLRLPLQFATSLEQRLLSLVSADELQALREQGETELQEPGRWGTTFTLLQCWGRL
;
A
#
# COMPACT_ATOMS: atom_id res chain seq x y z
N MET A 1 8.69 -7.99 47.89
CA MET A 1 9.25 -8.28 46.55
C MET A 1 8.20 -8.96 45.65
N SER A 2 7.02 -8.36 45.41
CA SER A 2 5.96 -9.01 44.59
C SER A 2 5.28 -8.09 43.56
N THR A 3 5.69 -6.85 43.38
CA THR A 3 4.99 -5.88 42.51
C THR A 3 5.65 -5.66 41.14
N ALA A 4 6.86 -6.15 40.91
CA ALA A 4 7.58 -5.96 39.63
C ALA A 4 7.27 -7.03 38.58
N LYS A 5 6.88 -8.24 38.98
CA LYS A 5 6.56 -9.33 38.03
C LYS A 5 5.21 -9.19 37.33
N THR A 6 4.24 -8.51 37.95
CA THR A 6 2.89 -8.37 37.40
C THR A 6 2.77 -7.27 36.33
N ARG A 7 3.65 -6.28 36.34
CA ARG A 7 3.67 -5.21 35.33
C ARG A 7 4.26 -5.64 33.98
N ASN A 8 5.21 -6.60 34.00
CA ASN A 8 5.85 -7.06 32.77
C ASN A 8 4.99 -8.06 31.97
N THR A 9 4.09 -8.80 32.62
CA THR A 9 3.14 -9.71 31.94
C THR A 9 1.97 -8.98 31.28
N ALA A 10 1.53 -7.86 31.83
CA ALA A 10 0.46 -7.05 31.23
C ALA A 10 0.96 -6.27 29.99
N GLY A 11 2.21 -5.82 30.00
CA GLY A 11 2.85 -5.18 28.84
C GLY A 11 3.07 -6.16 27.68
N LYS A 12 3.55 -7.38 27.98
CA LYS A 12 3.70 -8.45 26.98
C LYS A 12 2.36 -8.90 26.39
N ARG A 13 1.34 -9.09 27.20
CA ARG A 13 -0.01 -9.44 26.69
C ARG A 13 -0.60 -8.33 25.80
N ARG A 14 -0.46 -7.07 26.16
CA ARG A 14 -0.90 -5.96 25.30
C ARG A 14 -0.10 -5.85 23.99
N ALA A 15 1.18 -6.13 24.00
CA ALA A 15 2.00 -6.19 22.79
C ALA A 15 1.65 -7.41 21.92
N GLU A 16 1.38 -8.57 22.53
CA GLU A 16 0.94 -9.78 21.82
C GLU A 16 -0.50 -9.62 21.27
N GLU A 17 -1.39 -8.96 21.98
CA GLU A 17 -2.75 -8.64 21.51
C GLU A 17 -2.73 -7.56 20.41
N ALA A 18 -1.84 -6.58 20.48
CA ALA A 18 -1.64 -5.58 19.43
C ALA A 18 -0.97 -6.17 18.17
N SER A 19 0.01 -7.08 18.34
CA SER A 19 0.64 -7.82 17.25
C SER A 19 -0.33 -8.80 16.57
N ALA A 20 -1.16 -9.51 17.36
CA ALA A 20 -2.21 -10.37 16.82
C ALA A 20 -3.32 -9.58 16.08
N ALA A 21 -3.62 -8.35 16.52
CA ALA A 21 -4.53 -7.46 15.82
C ALA A 21 -3.90 -6.90 14.52
N GLY A 22 -2.58 -6.69 14.48
CA GLY A 22 -1.85 -6.29 13.27
C GLY A 22 -1.77 -7.41 12.24
N ALA A 23 -1.44 -8.63 12.65
CA ALA A 23 -1.38 -9.80 11.77
C ALA A 23 -2.77 -10.29 11.29
N ALA A 24 -3.84 -10.04 12.07
CA ALA A 24 -5.22 -10.31 11.65
C ALA A 24 -5.80 -9.20 10.76
N GLY A 25 -5.05 -8.11 10.51
CA GLY A 25 -5.56 -6.86 9.98
C GLY A 25 -5.33 -6.64 8.49
N TYR A 26 -4.39 -7.33 7.82
CA TYR A 26 -4.23 -7.11 6.39
C TYR A 26 -5.34 -7.80 5.61
N LEU A 27 -6.20 -6.96 5.02
CA LEU A 27 -7.45 -7.35 4.36
C LEU A 27 -7.27 -8.37 3.23
N LEU A 28 -6.10 -8.47 2.64
CA LEU A 28 -5.85 -9.13 1.35
C LEU A 28 -4.79 -10.26 1.43
N ALA A 29 -4.26 -10.59 2.62
CA ALA A 29 -3.14 -11.51 2.79
C ALA A 29 -3.43 -12.95 2.32
N GLY A 30 -2.46 -13.57 1.65
CA GLY A 30 -2.33 -15.03 1.59
C GLY A 30 -2.86 -15.75 0.33
N GLN A 31 -3.12 -15.05 -0.81
CA GLN A 31 -3.60 -15.69 -2.04
C GLN A 31 -2.63 -15.51 -3.20
N ALA A 32 -2.45 -16.53 -4.05
CA ALA A 32 -1.62 -16.45 -5.28
C ALA A 32 -2.10 -15.33 -6.22
N SER A 33 -3.41 -15.09 -6.30
CA SER A 33 -4.01 -13.99 -7.06
C SER A 33 -3.61 -12.61 -6.53
N GLU A 34 -3.26 -12.51 -5.25
CA GLU A 34 -2.78 -11.28 -4.62
C GLU A 34 -1.38 -10.89 -5.11
N LEU A 35 -0.48 -11.86 -5.28
CA LEU A 35 0.87 -11.61 -5.81
C LEU A 35 0.81 -11.02 -7.22
N GLU A 36 -0.01 -11.62 -8.11
CA GLU A 36 -0.19 -11.13 -9.48
C GLU A 36 -0.80 -9.71 -9.49
N ARG A 37 -1.77 -9.46 -8.62
CA ARG A 37 -2.39 -8.14 -8.48
C ARG A 37 -1.38 -7.09 -8.04
N LEU A 38 -0.57 -7.36 -7.00
CA LEU A 38 0.45 -6.45 -6.50
C LEU A 38 1.54 -6.18 -7.53
N GLN A 39 1.97 -7.19 -8.29
CA GLN A 39 2.93 -7.01 -9.37
C GLN A 39 2.37 -6.12 -10.50
N LEU A 40 1.11 -6.34 -10.88
CA LEU A 40 0.44 -5.51 -11.89
C LEU A 40 0.29 -4.06 -11.39
N GLN A 41 -0.14 -3.89 -10.15
CA GLN A 41 -0.27 -2.58 -9.50
C GLN A 41 1.05 -1.82 -9.50
N SER A 42 2.15 -2.47 -9.12
CA SER A 42 3.48 -1.85 -9.13
C SER A 42 3.89 -1.37 -10.52
N ARG A 43 3.63 -2.17 -11.57
CA ARG A 43 3.94 -1.78 -12.95
C ARG A 43 3.11 -0.59 -13.44
N VAL A 44 1.82 -0.55 -13.09
CA VAL A 44 0.93 0.55 -13.47
C VAL A 44 1.43 1.89 -12.89
N TRP A 45 1.95 1.86 -11.65
CA TRP A 45 2.37 3.07 -10.94
C TRP A 45 3.87 3.37 -11.01
N GLU A 46 4.68 2.53 -11.66
CA GLU A 46 6.13 2.71 -11.73
C GLU A 46 6.54 4.06 -12.33
N ALA A 47 5.91 4.44 -13.45
CA ALA A 47 6.20 5.71 -14.10
C ALA A 47 5.88 6.92 -13.21
N SER A 48 4.83 6.83 -12.39
CA SER A 48 4.46 7.85 -11.41
C SER A 48 5.52 7.98 -10.32
N GLY A 49 5.97 6.86 -9.76
CA GLY A 49 7.04 6.84 -8.78
C GLY A 49 8.36 7.43 -9.30
N LYS A 50 8.75 7.08 -10.53
CA LYS A 50 9.96 7.66 -11.17
C LYS A 50 9.87 9.17 -11.36
N ARG A 51 8.69 9.69 -11.76
CA ARG A 51 8.47 11.14 -11.87
C ARG A 51 8.57 11.82 -10.51
N LEU A 52 8.00 11.22 -9.47
CA LEU A 52 8.07 11.77 -8.12
C LEU A 52 9.50 11.85 -7.62
N LEU A 53 10.29 10.76 -7.76
CA LEU A 53 11.69 10.75 -7.34
C LEU A 53 12.54 11.78 -8.10
N ALA A 54 12.24 12.01 -9.38
CA ALA A 54 12.90 13.06 -10.16
C ALA A 54 12.63 14.47 -9.62
N GLU A 55 11.45 14.72 -9.04
CA GLU A 55 11.12 16.00 -8.38
C GLU A 55 11.74 16.12 -6.98
N ILE A 56 11.85 15.02 -6.23
CA ILE A 56 12.55 14.98 -4.95
C ILE A 56 14.03 15.34 -5.15
N GLY A 57 14.63 14.88 -6.25
CA GLY A 57 16.00 15.20 -6.64
C GLY A 57 16.95 14.01 -6.72
N ASP A 58 18.25 14.26 -6.59
CA ASP A 58 19.30 13.24 -6.68
C ASP A 58 19.35 12.39 -5.41
N GLY A 59 19.15 11.09 -5.56
CA GLY A 59 19.18 10.10 -4.46
C GLY A 59 20.44 9.26 -4.40
N ARG A 60 21.45 9.52 -5.24
CA ARG A 60 22.67 8.69 -5.29
C ARG A 60 23.37 8.61 -3.94
N GLY A 61 23.62 7.39 -3.49
CA GLY A 61 24.23 7.11 -2.18
C GLY A 61 23.26 7.23 -1.01
N ALA A 62 21.98 7.52 -1.24
CA ALA A 62 20.97 7.63 -0.18
C ALA A 62 20.59 6.26 0.40
N ARG A 63 20.12 6.27 1.64
CA ARG A 63 19.46 5.15 2.30
C ARG A 63 17.95 5.36 2.25
N ALA A 64 17.25 4.53 1.49
CA ALA A 64 15.81 4.60 1.33
C ALA A 64 15.10 3.45 2.04
N LEU A 65 13.93 3.72 2.62
CA LEU A 65 13.07 2.74 3.26
C LEU A 65 11.75 2.66 2.48
N ASP A 66 11.32 1.44 2.15
CA ASP A 66 10.01 1.12 1.59
C ASP A 66 9.21 0.32 2.62
N ILE A 67 8.28 0.97 3.31
CA ILE A 67 7.46 0.37 4.36
C ILE A 67 6.26 -0.31 3.73
N GLY A 68 5.97 -1.56 4.16
CA GLY A 68 4.93 -2.38 3.55
C GLY A 68 5.24 -2.65 2.08
N CYS A 69 6.48 -3.03 1.78
CA CYS A 69 6.96 -3.17 0.40
C CYS A 69 6.22 -4.25 -0.40
N GLY A 70 5.48 -5.15 0.27
CA GLY A 70 4.82 -6.27 -0.37
C GLY A 70 5.80 -7.08 -1.22
N VAL A 71 5.37 -7.44 -2.43
CA VAL A 71 6.23 -8.22 -3.36
C VAL A 71 7.20 -7.34 -4.12
N LEU A 72 6.80 -6.15 -4.48
CA LEU A 72 7.52 -5.28 -5.42
C LEU A 72 7.66 -3.85 -4.91
N GLY A 73 6.63 -3.30 -4.31
CA GLY A 73 6.56 -1.92 -3.81
C GLY A 73 7.26 -0.93 -4.73
N TRP A 74 8.14 -0.15 -4.16
CA TRP A 74 9.06 0.72 -4.85
C TRP A 74 10.51 0.15 -4.93
N LEU A 75 10.75 -1.09 -4.56
CA LEU A 75 12.09 -1.66 -4.42
C LEU A 75 12.99 -1.41 -5.63
N ARG A 76 12.49 -1.69 -6.86
CA ARG A 76 13.25 -1.43 -8.09
C ARG A 76 13.45 0.06 -8.35
N VAL A 77 12.40 0.85 -8.18
CA VAL A 77 12.43 2.29 -8.45
C VAL A 77 13.39 3.01 -7.49
N LEU A 78 13.36 2.63 -6.22
CA LEU A 78 14.29 3.15 -5.22
C LEU A 78 15.72 2.66 -5.46
N SER A 79 15.92 1.36 -5.81
CA SER A 79 17.24 0.82 -6.15
C SER A 79 17.90 1.57 -7.29
N GLU A 80 17.15 1.90 -8.36
CA GLU A 80 17.62 2.72 -9.46
C GLU A 80 17.96 4.15 -9.01
N TRP A 81 17.12 4.75 -8.15
CA TRP A 81 17.26 6.13 -7.69
C TRP A 81 18.45 6.33 -6.75
N VAL A 82 18.66 5.42 -5.78
CA VAL A 82 19.82 5.51 -4.87
C VAL A 82 21.13 5.10 -5.53
N GLY A 83 21.06 4.35 -6.63
CA GLY A 83 22.24 3.88 -7.37
C GLY A 83 23.06 2.82 -6.60
N PRO A 84 24.18 2.37 -7.17
CA PRO A 84 24.95 1.24 -6.63
C PRO A 84 25.64 1.52 -5.29
N GLU A 85 25.79 2.78 -4.91
CA GLU A 85 26.42 3.21 -3.65
C GLU A 85 25.39 3.49 -2.54
N GLY A 86 24.10 3.50 -2.88
CA GLY A 86 23.01 3.66 -1.93
C GLY A 86 22.43 2.32 -1.50
N GLU A 87 21.51 2.38 -0.54
CA GLU A 87 20.86 1.21 0.03
C GLU A 87 19.35 1.39 0.05
N VAL A 88 18.63 0.31 -0.22
CA VAL A 88 17.17 0.24 -0.06
C VAL A 88 16.85 -0.83 0.99
N THR A 89 16.07 -0.49 1.97
CA THR A 89 15.45 -1.43 2.90
C THR A 89 13.97 -1.54 2.58
N GLY A 90 13.50 -2.73 2.23
CA GLY A 90 12.08 -3.04 2.13
C GLY A 90 11.61 -3.75 3.40
N THR A 91 10.48 -3.32 3.97
CA THR A 91 9.90 -4.00 5.14
C THR A 91 8.49 -4.47 4.87
N ASP A 92 8.13 -5.60 5.45
CA ASP A 92 6.77 -6.11 5.51
C ASP A 92 6.59 -6.95 6.77
N ILE A 93 5.36 -7.09 7.25
CA ILE A 93 5.04 -7.96 8.38
C ILE A 93 4.81 -9.41 7.95
N ASP A 94 4.47 -9.64 6.69
CA ASP A 94 4.11 -10.94 6.13
C ASP A 94 5.33 -11.65 5.52
N ASP A 95 5.70 -12.80 6.10
CA ASP A 95 6.83 -13.62 5.61
C ASP A 95 6.65 -14.08 4.16
N SER A 96 5.41 -14.31 3.72
CA SER A 96 5.14 -14.76 2.34
C SER A 96 5.38 -13.63 1.32
N MET A 97 5.06 -12.39 1.69
CA MET A 97 5.36 -11.20 0.87
C MET A 97 6.87 -10.97 0.78
N LEU A 98 7.58 -11.06 1.91
CA LEU A 98 9.05 -10.94 1.92
C LEU A 98 9.73 -12.04 1.14
N PHE A 99 9.22 -13.28 1.19
CA PHE A 99 9.74 -14.36 0.36
C PHE A 99 9.58 -14.05 -1.13
N ALA A 100 8.40 -13.63 -1.56
CA ALA A 100 8.14 -13.27 -2.94
C ALA A 100 8.94 -12.01 -3.38
N ALA A 101 9.12 -11.03 -2.49
CA ALA A 101 9.99 -9.88 -2.72
C ALA A 101 11.45 -10.30 -2.91
N ASN A 102 11.94 -11.25 -2.12
CA ASN A 102 13.31 -11.77 -2.25
C ASN A 102 13.55 -12.49 -3.58
N GLU A 103 12.59 -13.29 -4.05
CA GLU A 103 12.63 -13.90 -5.38
C GLU A 103 12.71 -12.82 -6.48
N PHE A 104 11.93 -11.75 -6.35
CA PHE A 104 11.96 -10.64 -7.28
C PHE A 104 13.30 -9.88 -7.23
N VAL A 105 13.77 -9.47 -6.06
CA VAL A 105 15.04 -8.76 -5.86
C VAL A 105 16.22 -9.56 -6.43
N THR A 106 16.22 -10.87 -6.18
CA THR A 106 17.24 -11.79 -6.70
C THR A 106 17.14 -11.92 -8.23
N GLY A 107 15.93 -12.11 -8.76
CA GLY A 107 15.67 -12.28 -10.20
C GLY A 107 16.04 -11.03 -11.03
N GLU A 108 15.80 -9.84 -10.49
CA GLU A 108 16.17 -8.56 -11.11
C GLU A 108 17.64 -8.16 -10.84
N GLY A 109 18.35 -8.89 -9.98
CA GLY A 109 19.75 -8.60 -9.65
C GLY A 109 19.95 -7.30 -8.86
N LEU A 110 18.99 -6.91 -8.03
CA LEU A 110 19.03 -5.70 -7.21
C LEU A 110 19.93 -5.91 -5.99
N ARG A 111 21.22 -5.59 -6.12
CA ARG A 111 22.26 -5.91 -5.10
C ARG A 111 22.24 -4.95 -3.91
N ASN A 112 21.62 -3.81 -4.03
CA ASN A 112 21.54 -2.75 -3.02
C ASN A 112 20.18 -2.74 -2.30
N VAL A 113 19.40 -3.84 -2.40
CA VAL A 113 18.10 -3.99 -1.72
C VAL A 113 18.21 -5.08 -0.65
N GLY A 114 17.92 -4.71 0.60
CA GLY A 114 17.75 -5.62 1.73
C GLY A 114 16.27 -5.70 2.14
N LEU A 115 15.85 -6.88 2.62
CA LEU A 115 14.48 -7.10 3.09
C LEU A 115 14.50 -7.46 4.57
N VAL A 116 13.61 -6.84 5.34
CA VAL A 116 13.51 -7.00 6.80
C VAL A 116 12.06 -7.21 7.20
N LYS A 117 11.81 -8.22 8.03
CA LYS A 117 10.50 -8.37 8.67
C LYS A 117 10.38 -7.33 9.78
N ASP A 118 9.38 -6.45 9.68
CA ASP A 118 9.15 -5.39 10.65
C ASP A 118 7.66 -5.08 10.77
N ASP A 119 7.21 -4.78 11.99
CA ASP A 119 5.86 -4.30 12.27
C ASP A 119 5.88 -2.76 12.30
N LEU A 120 5.26 -2.12 11.33
CA LEU A 120 5.14 -0.67 11.24
C LEU A 120 4.72 0.00 12.56
N PHE A 121 3.87 -0.65 13.35
CA PHE A 121 3.36 -0.10 14.61
C PHE A 121 4.23 -0.44 15.84
N ALA A 122 5.24 -1.27 15.66
CA ALA A 122 6.20 -1.70 16.67
C ALA A 122 7.61 -1.85 16.09
N SER A 123 7.95 -1.02 15.12
CA SER A 123 9.20 -1.12 14.37
C SER A 123 10.44 -1.11 15.25
N GLU A 124 11.32 -2.09 15.01
CA GLU A 124 12.61 -2.24 15.67
C GLU A 124 13.78 -1.65 14.85
N LEU A 125 13.48 -1.04 13.70
CA LEU A 125 14.52 -0.36 12.91
C LEU A 125 15.12 0.82 13.67
N GLU A 126 16.39 1.06 13.43
CA GLU A 126 17.14 2.16 14.05
C GLU A 126 16.55 3.52 13.68
N PRO A 127 16.32 4.42 14.65
CA PRO A 127 15.84 5.78 14.38
C PRO A 127 16.87 6.59 13.56
N ASP A 128 16.39 7.67 12.95
CA ASP A 128 17.21 8.64 12.21
C ASP A 128 18.14 8.00 11.15
N SER A 129 17.66 6.89 10.51
CA SER A 129 18.53 6.06 9.66
C SER A 129 18.34 6.26 8.17
N PHE A 130 17.23 6.85 7.73
CA PHE A 130 16.87 6.88 6.32
C PHE A 130 16.77 8.30 5.77
N ASP A 131 17.25 8.50 4.53
CA ASP A 131 17.17 9.74 3.76
C ASP A 131 15.81 9.95 3.11
N LEU A 132 15.15 8.82 2.80
CA LEU A 132 13.81 8.77 2.27
C LEU A 132 13.04 7.63 2.92
N VAL A 133 11.84 7.93 3.42
CA VAL A 133 10.88 6.95 3.93
C VAL A 133 9.64 6.99 3.02
N HIS A 134 9.37 5.88 2.36
CA HIS A 134 8.23 5.71 1.47
C HIS A 134 7.23 4.71 2.05
N ALA A 135 5.95 5.00 1.87
CA ALA A 135 4.85 4.08 2.17
C ALA A 135 3.76 4.22 1.11
N ARG A 136 3.33 3.09 0.53
CA ARG A 136 2.26 3.06 -0.46
C ARG A 136 1.17 2.08 -0.07
N TYR A 137 -0.06 2.60 0.01
CA TYR A 137 -1.25 1.84 0.43
C TYR A 137 -1.13 1.26 1.84
N GLU A 138 -0.51 2.01 2.76
CA GLU A 138 -0.41 1.66 4.15
C GLU A 138 -1.51 2.34 5.00
N ILE A 139 -1.79 3.62 4.76
CA ILE A 139 -2.85 4.34 5.49
C ILE A 139 -4.22 3.85 5.04
N CYS A 140 -4.40 3.61 3.75
CA CYS A 140 -5.65 3.12 3.18
C CYS A 140 -6.17 1.83 3.83
N PRO A 141 -5.41 0.72 3.91
CA PRO A 141 -5.90 -0.52 4.49
C PRO A 141 -5.82 -0.57 6.01
N LEU A 142 -4.82 0.07 6.62
CA LEU A 142 -4.52 -0.07 8.04
C LEU A 142 -5.11 1.03 8.91
N GLY A 143 -5.48 2.18 8.32
CA GLY A 143 -5.87 3.36 9.09
C GLY A 143 -4.74 3.86 9.99
N ARG A 144 -5.08 4.43 11.16
CA ARG A 144 -4.11 4.83 12.20
C ARG A 144 -3.02 5.79 11.69
N GLY A 145 -3.36 6.69 10.76
CA GLY A 145 -2.40 7.55 10.05
C GLY A 145 -1.43 8.30 10.96
N HIS A 146 -1.89 8.83 12.12
CA HIS A 146 -1.01 9.52 13.07
C HIS A 146 0.11 8.62 13.59
N GLN A 147 -0.20 7.38 13.98
CA GLN A 147 0.82 6.43 14.47
C GLN A 147 1.80 6.04 13.36
N GLN A 148 1.30 5.92 12.12
CA GLN A 148 2.17 5.66 10.97
C GLN A 148 3.15 6.82 10.76
N ILE A 149 2.67 8.08 10.74
CA ILE A 149 3.55 9.25 10.58
C ILE A 149 4.56 9.38 11.73
N GLU A 150 4.17 9.06 12.97
CA GLU A 150 5.12 9.01 14.09
C GLU A 150 6.25 8.03 13.82
N THR A 151 5.93 6.82 13.34
CA THR A 151 6.95 5.82 12.96
C THR A 151 7.83 6.32 11.81
N TYR A 152 7.23 6.87 10.75
CA TYR A 152 7.99 7.37 9.59
C TYR A 152 8.96 8.47 10.00
N ARG A 153 8.52 9.42 10.84
CA ARG A 153 9.38 10.49 11.37
C ARG A 153 10.50 9.96 12.25
N ARG A 154 10.23 8.95 13.08
CA ARG A 154 11.26 8.32 13.92
C ARG A 154 12.37 7.67 13.09
N LEU A 155 12.01 7.05 11.97
CA LEU A 155 12.95 6.33 11.10
C LEU A 155 13.71 7.27 10.15
N ALA A 156 13.09 8.38 9.76
CA ALA A 156 13.67 9.38 8.89
C ALA A 156 14.66 10.28 9.66
N ARG A 157 15.86 10.48 9.10
CA ARG A 157 16.83 11.41 9.68
C ARG A 157 16.40 12.87 9.50
N PRO A 158 16.93 13.82 10.29
CA PRO A 158 16.67 15.24 10.05
C PRO A 158 16.98 15.65 8.62
N GLY A 159 16.04 16.32 7.96
CA GLY A 159 16.12 16.72 6.55
C GLY A 159 15.78 15.63 5.52
N ALA A 160 15.41 14.44 5.97
CA ALA A 160 14.91 13.35 5.10
C ALA A 160 13.56 13.70 4.46
N THR A 161 13.22 12.99 3.39
CA THR A 161 11.92 13.09 2.74
C THR A 161 11.02 11.95 3.15
N ILE A 162 9.77 12.27 3.53
CA ILE A 162 8.70 11.29 3.68
C ILE A 162 7.82 11.34 2.43
N VAL A 163 7.45 10.17 1.92
CA VAL A 163 6.59 9.99 0.74
C VAL A 163 5.44 9.07 1.11
N LEU A 164 4.22 9.56 0.94
CA LEU A 164 2.99 8.79 1.12
C LEU A 164 2.26 8.66 -0.21
N GLU A 165 1.78 7.47 -0.50
CA GLU A 165 0.96 7.18 -1.67
C GLU A 165 -0.28 6.39 -1.26
N ASP A 166 -1.45 7.01 -1.32
CA ASP A 166 -2.73 6.36 -1.01
C ASP A 166 -3.79 6.65 -2.07
N PRO A 167 -4.82 5.80 -2.20
CA PRO A 167 -5.83 5.93 -3.21
C PRO A 167 -6.86 7.00 -2.89
N ASP A 168 -7.51 7.45 -3.94
CA ASP A 168 -8.84 8.07 -3.93
C ASP A 168 -9.70 7.34 -4.97
N ALA A 169 -10.65 6.55 -4.51
CA ALA A 169 -11.50 5.73 -5.37
C ALA A 169 -12.46 6.55 -6.24
N GLY A 170 -12.63 7.83 -5.98
CA GLY A 170 -13.59 8.68 -6.68
C GLY A 170 -13.42 8.82 -8.19
N SER A 171 -12.25 8.46 -8.74
CA SER A 171 -11.99 8.45 -10.18
C SER A 171 -12.02 7.07 -10.83
N TRP A 172 -12.33 6.02 -10.07
CA TRP A 172 -12.33 4.64 -10.55
C TRP A 172 -13.59 4.34 -11.34
N HIS A 173 -13.53 4.46 -12.66
CA HIS A 173 -14.69 4.40 -13.55
C HIS A 173 -14.45 3.55 -14.77
N PHE A 174 -15.57 3.11 -15.39
CA PHE A 174 -15.62 2.38 -16.64
C PHE A 174 -16.41 3.15 -17.70
N ASN A 175 -16.02 3.03 -18.96
CA ASN A 175 -16.72 3.61 -20.09
C ASN A 175 -16.75 2.62 -21.28
N PRO A 176 -17.92 2.26 -21.79
CA PRO A 176 -19.26 2.56 -21.26
C PRO A 176 -19.43 2.18 -19.79
N PRO A 177 -20.45 2.72 -19.06
CA PRO A 177 -20.70 2.37 -17.66
C PRO A 177 -20.81 0.85 -17.44
N ALA A 178 -20.28 0.37 -16.32
CA ALA A 178 -20.25 -1.06 -15.95
C ALA A 178 -20.91 -1.25 -14.57
N PRO A 179 -22.25 -1.31 -14.50
CA PRO A 179 -22.99 -1.28 -13.25
C PRO A 179 -22.61 -2.35 -12.24
N ALA A 180 -22.27 -3.57 -12.70
CA ALA A 180 -21.85 -4.65 -11.81
C ALA A 180 -20.45 -4.37 -11.22
N LEU A 181 -19.51 -3.91 -12.03
CA LEU A 181 -18.16 -3.52 -11.55
C LEU A 181 -18.25 -2.30 -10.63
N GLU A 182 -19.07 -1.31 -10.94
CA GLU A 182 -19.29 -0.13 -10.10
C GLU A 182 -19.94 -0.51 -8.76
N ARG A 183 -20.87 -1.48 -8.78
CA ARG A 183 -21.44 -2.03 -7.54
C ARG A 183 -20.39 -2.77 -6.70
N LEU A 184 -19.51 -3.55 -7.33
CA LEU A 184 -18.39 -4.18 -6.63
C LEU A 184 -17.45 -3.14 -6.00
N ILE A 185 -17.13 -2.06 -6.71
CA ILE A 185 -16.31 -0.96 -6.15
C ILE A 185 -16.96 -0.38 -4.89
N ALA A 186 -18.25 -0.08 -4.94
CA ALA A 186 -18.97 0.45 -3.77
C ALA A 186 -18.95 -0.53 -2.57
N LEU A 187 -19.08 -1.83 -2.82
CA LEU A 187 -18.99 -2.86 -1.78
C LEU A 187 -17.57 -2.99 -1.21
N ILE A 188 -16.54 -2.84 -2.05
CA ILE A 188 -15.15 -2.85 -1.65
C ILE A 188 -14.85 -1.62 -0.77
N GLU A 189 -15.29 -0.43 -1.16
CA GLU A 189 -15.15 0.79 -0.33
C GLU A 189 -15.78 0.61 1.06
N GLU A 190 -17.01 0.08 1.10
CA GLU A 190 -17.70 -0.18 2.36
C GLU A 190 -16.97 -1.22 3.21
N THR A 191 -16.39 -2.26 2.58
CA THR A 191 -15.59 -3.28 3.27
C THR A 191 -14.35 -2.67 3.94
N PHE A 192 -13.63 -1.78 3.23
CA PHE A 192 -12.49 -1.06 3.81
C PHE A 192 -12.93 -0.20 4.98
N ARG A 193 -14.00 0.59 4.82
CA ARG A 193 -14.54 1.45 5.86
C ARG A 193 -14.91 0.68 7.14
N LEU A 194 -15.60 -0.46 7.01
CA LEU A 194 -15.97 -1.31 8.14
C LEU A 194 -14.78 -1.98 8.82
N SER A 195 -13.67 -2.13 8.11
CA SER A 195 -12.42 -2.69 8.63
C SER A 195 -11.47 -1.64 9.22
N GLY A 196 -11.89 -0.37 9.27
CA GLY A 196 -11.07 0.73 9.79
C GLY A 196 -10.13 1.36 8.75
N GLY A 197 -10.19 0.91 7.49
CA GLY A 197 -9.48 1.48 6.36
C GLY A 197 -10.29 2.56 5.63
N ASP A 198 -9.69 3.14 4.59
CA ASP A 198 -10.33 4.21 3.79
C ASP A 198 -9.76 4.23 2.36
N LEU A 199 -10.55 3.83 1.36
CA LEU A 199 -10.14 3.94 -0.05
C LEU A 199 -10.09 5.39 -0.59
N GLN A 200 -10.30 6.37 0.27
CA GLN A 200 -10.12 7.79 -0.01
C GLN A 200 -9.04 8.41 0.90
N ALA A 201 -8.19 7.58 1.53
CA ALA A 201 -7.15 8.02 2.47
C ALA A 201 -6.21 9.07 1.87
N GLY A 202 -5.88 8.95 0.59
CA GLY A 202 -5.00 9.88 -0.10
C GLY A 202 -5.42 11.35 0.02
N ARG A 203 -6.72 11.64 0.08
CA ARG A 203 -7.23 13.02 0.24
C ARG A 203 -6.80 13.67 1.57
N LYS A 204 -6.49 12.85 2.58
CA LYS A 204 -6.16 13.31 3.94
C LYS A 204 -4.66 13.39 4.19
N ASN A 205 -3.84 12.79 3.34
CA ASN A 205 -2.40 12.66 3.55
C ASN A 205 -1.69 14.02 3.69
N LEU A 206 -2.11 15.02 2.91
CA LEU A 206 -1.52 16.36 2.98
C LEU A 206 -1.81 17.05 4.33
N GLU A 207 -3.04 16.95 4.82
CA GLU A 207 -3.41 17.49 6.13
C GLU A 207 -2.67 16.73 7.23
N LEU A 208 -2.66 15.41 7.15
CA LEU A 208 -2.00 14.56 8.11
C LEU A 208 -0.50 14.88 8.26
N VAL A 209 0.27 15.02 7.17
CA VAL A 209 1.70 15.36 7.29
C VAL A 209 1.92 16.77 7.82
N ARG A 210 1.02 17.70 7.52
CA ARG A 210 1.08 19.09 8.04
C ARG A 210 0.88 19.16 9.55
N GLU A 211 0.05 18.33 10.13
CA GLU A 211 -0.13 18.22 11.59
C GLU A 211 1.18 17.84 12.30
N PHE A 212 2.08 17.16 11.60
CA PHE A 212 3.42 16.82 12.08
C PHE A 212 4.51 17.84 11.70
N GLY A 213 4.12 18.99 11.17
CA GLY A 213 5.05 20.06 10.80
C GLY A 213 5.82 19.83 9.50
N ILE A 214 5.35 18.90 8.66
CA ILE A 214 5.94 18.61 7.35
C ILE A 214 5.21 19.45 6.30
N GLU A 215 5.94 20.30 5.57
CA GLU A 215 5.40 21.03 4.43
C GLU A 215 5.24 20.07 3.24
N GLY A 216 4.03 19.51 3.10
CA GLY A 216 3.72 18.49 2.10
C GLY A 216 3.41 19.09 0.73
N ASN A 217 3.87 18.41 -0.31
CA ASN A 217 3.55 18.68 -1.72
C ASN A 217 2.57 17.59 -2.22
N PRO A 218 1.37 17.94 -2.69
CA PRO A 218 0.44 16.96 -3.22
C PRO A 218 0.57 16.80 -4.72
N ARG A 219 0.36 15.57 -5.23
CA ARG A 219 0.16 15.25 -6.63
C ARG A 219 -0.93 14.21 -6.78
N ALA A 220 -1.73 14.31 -7.83
CA ALA A 220 -2.72 13.33 -8.22
C ALA A 220 -2.36 12.71 -9.57
N GLU A 221 -2.38 11.38 -9.64
CA GLU A 221 -2.12 10.61 -10.85
C GLU A 221 -3.29 9.66 -11.13
N VAL A 222 -3.77 9.69 -12.37
CA VAL A 222 -4.80 8.77 -12.87
C VAL A 222 -4.31 8.18 -14.18
N VAL A 223 -4.44 6.87 -14.34
CA VAL A 223 -4.06 6.19 -15.57
C VAL A 223 -5.31 5.76 -16.32
N ALA A 224 -5.40 6.12 -17.60
CA ALA A 224 -6.41 5.59 -18.51
C ALA A 224 -6.01 4.16 -18.92
N LEU A 225 -6.93 3.23 -18.76
CA LEU A 225 -6.75 1.80 -19.04
C LEU A 225 -7.46 1.47 -20.36
N ALA A 226 -6.69 1.16 -21.39
CA ALA A 226 -7.20 0.78 -22.69
C ALA A 226 -8.07 -0.50 -22.62
N PRO A 227 -8.93 -0.75 -23.61
CA PRO A 227 -9.69 -1.99 -23.69
C PRO A 227 -8.80 -3.23 -23.56
N GLY A 228 -9.22 -4.16 -22.70
CA GLY A 228 -8.47 -5.39 -22.42
C GLY A 228 -7.28 -5.21 -21.46
N HIS A 229 -7.03 -4.03 -20.93
CA HIS A 229 -5.95 -3.84 -19.95
C HIS A 229 -6.23 -4.67 -18.68
N PRO A 230 -5.27 -5.49 -18.19
CA PRO A 230 -5.52 -6.42 -17.08
C PRO A 230 -5.99 -5.72 -15.78
N TYR A 231 -5.58 -4.49 -15.55
CA TYR A 231 -5.94 -3.74 -14.35
C TYR A 231 -7.43 -3.31 -14.32
N LEU A 232 -8.17 -3.39 -15.44
CA LEU A 232 -9.63 -3.24 -15.45
C LEU A 232 -10.33 -4.31 -14.60
N ARG A 233 -9.69 -5.45 -14.37
CA ARG A 233 -10.20 -6.56 -13.55
C ARG A 233 -10.08 -6.35 -12.05
N LEU A 234 -9.47 -5.25 -11.62
CA LEU A 234 -9.17 -5.00 -10.21
C LEU A 234 -10.39 -5.15 -9.28
N PRO A 235 -11.63 -4.68 -9.61
CA PRO A 235 -12.80 -4.90 -8.75
C PRO A 235 -13.11 -6.39 -8.56
N LEU A 236 -12.95 -7.21 -9.60
CA LEU A 236 -13.16 -8.67 -9.53
C LEU A 236 -12.08 -9.38 -8.70
N GLN A 237 -10.84 -8.93 -8.81
CA GLN A 237 -9.74 -9.43 -7.98
C GLN A 237 -9.97 -9.12 -6.51
N PHE A 238 -10.36 -7.89 -6.18
CA PHE A 238 -10.76 -7.53 -4.82
C PHE A 238 -11.99 -8.33 -4.34
N ALA A 239 -12.98 -8.52 -5.21
CA ALA A 239 -14.15 -9.33 -4.86
C ALA A 239 -13.77 -10.76 -4.49
N THR A 240 -12.71 -11.32 -5.09
CA THR A 240 -12.18 -12.62 -4.72
C THR A 240 -11.41 -12.58 -3.41
N SER A 241 -10.47 -11.64 -3.26
CA SER A 241 -9.63 -11.54 -2.05
C SER A 241 -10.43 -11.15 -0.80
N LEU A 242 -11.50 -10.37 -0.96
CA LEU A 242 -12.35 -9.90 0.14
C LEU A 242 -13.64 -10.70 0.33
N GLU A 243 -13.80 -11.84 -0.33
CA GLU A 243 -15.05 -12.61 -0.38
C GLU A 243 -15.73 -12.77 0.99
N GLN A 244 -15.00 -13.25 1.99
CA GLN A 244 -15.54 -13.50 3.33
C GLN A 244 -16.12 -12.23 3.99
N ARG A 245 -15.55 -11.08 3.68
CA ARG A 245 -16.02 -9.80 4.22
C ARG A 245 -17.19 -9.26 3.41
N LEU A 246 -17.15 -9.40 2.08
CA LEU A 246 -18.25 -9.02 1.20
C LEU A 246 -19.53 -9.79 1.49
N LEU A 247 -19.43 -11.07 1.89
CA LEU A 247 -20.57 -11.89 2.31
C LEU A 247 -21.25 -11.40 3.60
N SER A 248 -20.64 -10.46 4.33
CA SER A 248 -21.32 -9.76 5.43
C SER A 248 -22.20 -8.58 4.93
N LEU A 249 -22.03 -8.14 3.69
CA LEU A 249 -22.74 -7.02 3.08
C LEU A 249 -23.81 -7.47 2.07
N VAL A 250 -23.55 -8.56 1.38
CA VAL A 250 -24.44 -9.10 0.33
C VAL A 250 -24.54 -10.62 0.44
N SER A 251 -25.58 -11.21 -0.16
CA SER A 251 -25.72 -12.67 -0.24
C SER A 251 -24.66 -13.29 -1.18
N ALA A 252 -24.40 -14.59 -0.99
CA ALA A 252 -23.51 -15.33 -1.90
C ALA A 252 -24.01 -15.30 -3.35
N ASP A 253 -25.31 -15.41 -3.55
CA ASP A 253 -25.93 -15.37 -4.88
C ASP A 253 -25.76 -13.99 -5.52
N GLU A 254 -25.93 -12.89 -4.76
CA GLU A 254 -25.70 -11.52 -5.26
C GLU A 254 -24.22 -11.32 -5.63
N LEU A 255 -23.30 -11.71 -4.78
CA LEU A 255 -21.86 -11.59 -5.04
C LEU A 255 -21.43 -12.38 -6.29
N GLN A 256 -21.95 -13.59 -6.44
CA GLN A 256 -21.68 -14.43 -7.62
C GLN A 256 -22.27 -13.79 -8.89
N ALA A 257 -23.50 -13.30 -8.84
CA ALA A 257 -24.12 -12.61 -9.98
C ALA A 257 -23.33 -11.34 -10.39
N LEU A 258 -22.85 -10.55 -9.42
CA LEU A 258 -22.02 -9.37 -9.69
C LEU A 258 -20.68 -9.75 -10.36
N ARG A 259 -20.07 -10.85 -9.94
CA ARG A 259 -18.83 -11.36 -10.58
C ARG A 259 -19.07 -11.79 -12.03
N GLU A 260 -20.11 -12.57 -12.28
CA GLU A 260 -20.46 -13.06 -13.63
C GLU A 260 -20.84 -11.90 -14.56
N GLN A 261 -21.64 -10.96 -14.08
CA GLN A 261 -21.99 -9.75 -14.84
C GLN A 261 -20.77 -8.86 -15.08
N GLY A 262 -19.93 -8.67 -14.09
CA GLY A 262 -18.68 -7.89 -14.22
C GLY A 262 -17.71 -8.50 -15.24
N GLU A 263 -17.59 -9.83 -15.30
CA GLU A 263 -16.85 -10.52 -16.37
C GLU A 263 -17.43 -10.23 -17.76
N THR A 264 -18.76 -10.26 -17.88
CA THR A 264 -19.45 -9.95 -19.12
C THR A 264 -19.25 -8.49 -19.53
N GLU A 265 -19.36 -7.57 -18.58
CA GLU A 265 -19.13 -6.13 -18.80
C GLU A 265 -17.71 -5.84 -19.29
N LEU A 266 -16.70 -6.53 -18.77
CA LEU A 266 -15.31 -6.37 -19.23
C LEU A 266 -15.08 -6.88 -20.67
N GLN A 267 -15.91 -7.80 -21.16
CA GLN A 267 -15.82 -8.32 -22.53
C GLN A 267 -16.49 -7.42 -23.56
N GLU A 268 -17.23 -6.40 -23.15
CA GLU A 268 -17.86 -5.48 -24.11
C GLU A 268 -16.80 -4.78 -24.99
N PRO A 269 -17.01 -4.76 -26.30
CA PRO A 269 -16.06 -4.14 -27.23
C PRO A 269 -15.86 -2.65 -26.92
N GLY A 270 -14.58 -2.27 -26.85
CA GLY A 270 -14.21 -0.87 -26.60
C GLY A 270 -14.32 -0.41 -25.14
N ARG A 271 -14.66 -1.31 -24.19
CA ARG A 271 -14.68 -0.96 -22.78
C ARG A 271 -13.28 -0.56 -22.29
N TRP A 272 -13.16 0.65 -21.78
CA TRP A 272 -11.97 1.19 -21.13
C TRP A 272 -12.31 1.73 -19.76
N GLY A 273 -11.36 2.20 -19.01
CA GLY A 273 -11.63 2.79 -17.70
C GLY A 273 -10.47 3.64 -17.21
N THR A 274 -10.62 4.13 -15.99
CA THR A 274 -9.56 4.80 -15.26
C THR A 274 -9.20 4.00 -14.01
N THR A 275 -7.96 4.15 -13.54
CA THR A 275 -7.62 3.73 -12.18
C THR A 275 -8.34 4.61 -11.18
N PHE A 276 -8.38 4.22 -9.90
CA PHE A 276 -8.50 5.21 -8.83
C PHE A 276 -7.37 6.25 -8.96
N THR A 277 -7.56 7.43 -8.38
CA THR A 277 -6.47 8.42 -8.29
C THR A 277 -5.44 7.91 -7.28
N LEU A 278 -4.16 7.86 -7.67
CA LEU A 278 -3.07 7.75 -6.73
C LEU A 278 -2.72 9.15 -6.25
N LEU A 279 -2.97 9.44 -4.99
CA LEU A 279 -2.56 10.68 -4.36
C LEU A 279 -1.19 10.48 -3.71
N GLN A 280 -0.21 11.18 -4.24
CA GLN A 280 1.16 11.25 -3.74
C GLN A 280 1.28 12.50 -2.87
N CYS A 281 1.83 12.35 -1.68
CA CYS A 281 2.16 13.46 -0.78
C CYS A 281 3.58 13.28 -0.28
N TRP A 282 4.45 14.28 -0.47
CA TRP A 282 5.82 14.22 0.02
C TRP A 282 6.28 15.55 0.61
N GLY A 283 7.19 15.47 1.57
CA GLY A 283 7.76 16.64 2.21
C GLY A 283 9.02 16.29 2.99
N ARG A 284 9.80 17.33 3.34
CA ARG A 284 11.02 17.19 4.14
C ARG A 284 10.72 17.43 5.62
N LEU A 285 11.43 16.67 6.47
CA LEU A 285 11.47 16.89 7.92
C LEU A 285 12.34 18.08 8.28
#